data_26b0502f278a83069b5404524f92c49e
#
_entry.id   26b0502f278a83069b5404524f92c49e
#
_cell.length_a   1.000
_cell.length_b   1.000
_cell.length_c   1.000
_cell.angle_alpha   90.00
_cell.angle_beta   90.00
_cell.angle_gamma   90.00
#
_symmetry.space_group_name_H-M   'P 1'
#
loop_
_entity.id
_entity.type
_entity.pdbx_description
1 polymer ?
#
loop_
_entity_poly.entity_id
_entity_poly.type
_entity_poly.pdbx_seq_one_letter_code
_entity_poly.pdbx_strand_id
1 'polypeptide(L)'
;MKIDSHQHFWNYDAEKYFWIPDEMAVIIKNFTPEDLQPVLKENGFSGCIAVQADQSETETENLLGLAARHSFVKGVVGWVDLSSPDVEERLEHFAKNSFFKGIRHTVWDEKGEFMTAPDFQR
;
A
#
# COMPACT_ATOMS: atom_id res chain seq x y z
N MET A 1 -19.89 -5.21 -11.13
CA MET A 1 -19.10 -4.87 -9.93
C MET A 1 -18.07 -3.81 -10.30
N LYS A 2 -18.02 -2.72 -9.53
CA LYS A 2 -17.02 -1.69 -9.73
C LYS A 2 -16.03 -1.71 -8.56
N ILE A 3 -14.74 -1.74 -8.86
CA ILE A 3 -13.67 -1.76 -7.87
C ILE A 3 -12.74 -0.57 -8.10
N ASP A 4 -12.47 0.20 -7.03
CA ASP A 4 -11.41 1.20 -7.06
C ASP A 4 -10.08 0.47 -6.91
N SER A 5 -9.25 0.52 -7.91
CA SER A 5 -8.02 -0.27 -7.97
C SER A 5 -6.82 0.36 -7.27
N HIS A 6 -6.97 1.54 -6.67
CA HIS A 6 -5.81 2.24 -6.10
C HIS A 6 -6.24 3.16 -4.95
N GLN A 7 -6.33 2.61 -3.74
CA GLN A 7 -6.63 3.37 -2.54
C GLN A 7 -5.52 3.25 -1.52
N HIS A 8 -5.28 4.33 -0.79
CA HIS A 8 -4.32 4.36 0.31
C HIS A 8 -5.05 4.53 1.63
N PHE A 9 -4.66 3.74 2.62
CA PHE A 9 -5.12 3.87 4.00
C PHE A 9 -3.91 4.11 4.88
N TRP A 10 -3.98 5.10 5.77
CA TRP A 10 -2.90 5.32 6.72
C TRP A 10 -3.39 5.99 8.00
N ASN A 11 -2.62 5.79 9.06
CA ASN A 11 -2.67 6.62 10.25
C ASN A 11 -1.52 7.62 10.11
N TYR A 12 -1.82 8.91 10.13
CA TYR A 12 -0.82 9.94 9.88
C TYR A 12 0.28 9.90 10.95
N ASP A 13 1.52 9.93 10.48
CA ASP A 13 2.71 10.00 11.33
C ASP A 13 3.66 10.98 10.65
N ALA A 14 3.96 12.09 11.34
CA ALA A 14 4.80 13.15 10.77
C ALA A 14 6.21 12.66 10.43
N GLU A 15 6.74 11.66 11.14
CA GLU A 15 8.06 11.12 10.86
C GLU A 15 8.05 10.26 9.60
N LYS A 16 7.02 9.42 9.40
CA LYS A 16 6.89 8.57 8.21
C LYS A 16 6.54 9.38 6.97
N TYR A 17 5.67 10.38 7.13
CA TYR A 17 5.09 11.12 6.01
C TYR A 17 5.63 12.55 5.95
N PHE A 18 6.90 12.73 6.32
CA PHE A 18 7.58 14.04 6.31
C PHE A 18 7.60 14.68 4.91
N TRP A 19 7.46 13.87 3.87
CA TRP A 19 7.46 14.32 2.48
C TRP A 19 6.19 15.09 2.07
N ILE A 20 5.14 15.04 2.91
CA ILE A 20 3.88 15.74 2.62
C ILE A 20 4.07 17.23 2.93
N PRO A 21 4.03 18.13 1.92
CA PRO A 21 4.20 19.56 2.17
C PRO A 21 2.97 20.17 2.82
N ASP A 22 3.15 21.34 3.47
CA ASP A 22 2.08 22.04 4.17
C ASP A 22 0.92 22.41 3.26
N GLU A 23 1.17 22.69 1.97
CA GLU A 23 0.10 22.98 1.01
C GLU A 23 -0.80 21.78 0.74
N MET A 24 -0.40 20.59 1.15
CA MET A 24 -1.20 19.36 1.07
C MET A 24 -1.80 18.99 2.43
N ALA A 25 -2.03 19.98 3.30
CA ALA A 25 -2.52 19.74 4.66
C ALA A 25 -3.82 18.93 4.71
N VAL A 26 -4.63 18.94 3.67
CA VAL A 26 -5.88 18.18 3.59
C VAL A 26 -5.64 16.67 3.74
N ILE A 27 -4.46 16.16 3.39
CA ILE A 27 -4.12 14.73 3.54
C ILE A 27 -3.28 14.44 4.79
N ILE A 28 -2.96 15.48 5.59
CA ILE A 28 -2.23 15.31 6.87
C ILE A 28 -3.23 14.91 7.95
N LYS A 29 -3.78 13.72 7.83
CA LYS A 29 -4.70 13.12 8.78
C LYS A 29 -4.80 11.62 8.52
N ASN A 30 -5.46 10.90 9.41
CA ASN A 30 -5.72 9.48 9.22
C ASN A 30 -6.74 9.26 8.11
N PHE A 31 -6.50 8.26 7.26
CA PHE A 31 -7.44 7.80 6.26
C PHE A 31 -7.67 6.31 6.48
N THR A 32 -8.89 5.94 6.87
CA THR A 32 -9.22 4.58 7.28
C THR A 32 -10.31 3.99 6.39
N PRO A 33 -10.48 2.66 6.40
CA PRO A 33 -11.58 2.03 5.67
C PRO A 33 -12.96 2.58 6.05
N GLU A 34 -13.16 2.91 7.32
CA GLU A 34 -14.42 3.48 7.80
C GLU A 34 -14.73 4.83 7.15
N ASP A 35 -13.69 5.60 6.83
CA ASP A 35 -13.86 6.90 6.14
C ASP A 35 -14.23 6.70 4.68
N LEU A 36 -13.67 5.68 4.03
CA LEU A 36 -13.84 5.44 2.60
C LEU A 36 -15.13 4.73 2.24
N GLN A 37 -15.59 3.82 3.07
CA GLN A 37 -16.73 2.96 2.73
C GLN A 37 -17.98 3.75 2.29
N PRO A 38 -18.40 4.82 3.00
CA PRO A 38 -19.54 5.59 2.54
C PRO A 38 -19.34 6.24 1.18
N VAL A 39 -18.12 6.72 0.91
CA VAL A 39 -17.78 7.38 -0.37
C VAL A 39 -17.88 6.39 -1.53
N LEU A 40 -17.35 5.19 -1.35
CA LEU A 40 -17.43 4.13 -2.36
C LEU A 40 -18.90 3.78 -2.64
N LYS A 41 -19.67 3.61 -1.59
CA LYS A 41 -21.07 3.25 -1.70
C LYS A 41 -21.89 4.32 -2.44
N GLU A 42 -21.66 5.60 -2.12
CA GLU A 42 -22.32 6.73 -2.78
C GLU A 42 -22.01 6.77 -4.28
N ASN A 43 -20.85 6.30 -4.69
CA ASN A 43 -20.37 6.32 -6.07
C ASN A 43 -20.58 4.99 -6.81
N GLY A 44 -21.26 4.04 -6.20
CA GLY A 44 -21.58 2.77 -6.83
C GLY A 44 -20.44 1.76 -6.90
N PHE A 45 -19.38 1.94 -6.10
CA PHE A 45 -18.26 1.01 -6.03
C PHE A 45 -18.54 -0.10 -5.01
N SER A 46 -18.19 -1.32 -5.36
CA SER A 46 -18.36 -2.49 -4.49
C SER A 46 -17.20 -2.73 -3.57
N GLY A 47 -16.03 -2.17 -3.88
CA GLY A 47 -14.84 -2.36 -3.08
C GLY A 47 -13.62 -1.64 -3.64
N CYS A 48 -12.47 -1.95 -3.08
CA CYS A 48 -11.22 -1.32 -3.48
C CYS A 48 -10.03 -2.27 -3.32
N ILE A 49 -8.92 -1.88 -3.92
CA ILE A 49 -7.61 -2.50 -3.70
C ILE A 49 -6.80 -1.50 -2.86
N ALA A 50 -6.31 -1.94 -1.72
CA ALA A 50 -5.46 -1.13 -0.85
C ALA A 50 -4.02 -1.19 -1.34
N VAL A 51 -3.42 -0.03 -1.58
CA VAL A 51 -2.04 0.10 -2.06
C VAL A 51 -1.19 0.72 -0.96
N GLN A 52 0.02 0.21 -0.77
CA GLN A 52 0.91 0.73 0.26
C GLN A 52 1.18 2.23 0.10
N ALA A 53 1.22 2.94 1.21
CA ALA A 53 1.61 4.35 1.27
C ALA A 53 3.00 4.52 1.88
N ASP A 54 3.45 3.57 2.69
CA ASP A 54 4.75 3.54 3.33
C ASP A 54 5.52 2.30 2.85
N GLN A 55 6.81 2.46 2.61
CA GLN A 55 7.64 1.37 2.12
C GLN A 55 8.20 0.55 3.29
N SER A 56 7.35 -0.31 3.85
CA SER A 56 7.69 -1.21 4.94
C SER A 56 6.84 -2.46 4.90
N GLU A 57 7.37 -3.57 5.42
CA GLU A 57 6.60 -4.81 5.57
C GLU A 57 5.52 -4.68 6.64
N THR A 58 5.74 -3.81 7.64
CA THR A 58 4.72 -3.49 8.63
C THR A 58 3.48 -2.92 7.96
N GLU A 59 3.66 -2.04 6.99
CA GLU A 59 2.55 -1.50 6.21
C GLU A 59 1.81 -2.62 5.47
N THR A 60 2.54 -3.55 4.84
CA THR A 60 1.94 -4.69 4.15
C THR A 60 1.09 -5.53 5.11
N GLU A 61 1.63 -5.84 6.28
CA GLU A 61 0.91 -6.60 7.30
C GLU A 61 -0.36 -5.87 7.77
N ASN A 62 -0.26 -4.55 7.98
CA ASN A 62 -1.40 -3.74 8.40
C ASN A 62 -2.51 -3.74 7.36
N LEU A 63 -2.15 -3.58 6.08
CA LEU A 63 -3.13 -3.59 4.99
C LEU A 63 -3.80 -4.95 4.83
N LEU A 64 -3.04 -6.03 4.98
CA LEU A 64 -3.61 -7.38 4.96
C LEU A 64 -4.59 -7.58 6.12
N GLY A 65 -4.27 -7.03 7.30
CA GLY A 65 -5.18 -7.04 8.45
C GLY A 65 -6.47 -6.27 8.18
N LEU A 66 -6.37 -5.11 7.50
CA LEU A 66 -7.55 -4.34 7.10
C LEU A 66 -8.42 -5.12 6.12
N ALA A 67 -7.81 -5.79 5.15
CA ALA A 67 -8.56 -6.61 4.19
C ALA A 67 -9.30 -7.76 4.87
N ALA A 68 -8.71 -8.35 5.90
CA ALA A 68 -9.34 -9.42 6.66
C ALA A 68 -10.56 -8.93 7.46
N ARG A 69 -10.54 -7.65 7.90
CA ARG A 69 -11.61 -7.08 8.71
C ARG A 69 -12.69 -6.35 7.91
N HIS A 70 -12.41 -5.96 6.68
CA HIS A 70 -13.31 -5.13 5.86
C HIS A 70 -13.54 -5.81 4.51
N SER A 71 -14.72 -6.39 4.33
CA SER A 71 -15.04 -7.17 3.13
C SER A 71 -14.96 -6.39 1.82
N PHE A 72 -15.05 -5.06 1.87
CA PHE A 72 -14.95 -4.25 0.65
C PHE A 72 -13.49 -4.02 0.22
N VAL A 73 -12.51 -4.31 1.05
CA VAL A 73 -11.10 -4.31 0.65
C VAL A 73 -10.82 -5.68 0.02
N LYS A 74 -10.74 -5.70 -1.31
CA LYS A 74 -10.70 -6.95 -2.10
C LYS A 74 -9.29 -7.48 -2.32
N GLY A 75 -8.29 -6.65 -2.13
CA GLY A 75 -6.90 -7.06 -2.29
C GLY A 75 -5.94 -6.00 -1.80
N VAL A 76 -4.68 -6.36 -1.69
CA VAL A 76 -3.61 -5.50 -1.18
C VAL A 76 -2.43 -5.55 -2.14
N VAL A 77 -1.94 -4.37 -2.52
CA VAL A 77 -0.63 -4.20 -3.17
C VAL A 77 0.28 -3.64 -2.08
N GLY A 78 1.14 -4.48 -1.57
CA GLY A 78 2.02 -4.14 -0.45
C GLY A 78 3.43 -3.79 -0.88
N TRP A 79 4.37 -4.02 0.01
CA TRP A 79 5.79 -3.74 -0.22
C TRP A 79 6.65 -4.81 0.41
N VAL A 80 7.71 -5.18 -0.29
CA VAL A 80 8.85 -5.91 0.26
C VAL A 80 10.11 -5.24 -0.26
N ASP A 81 11.23 -5.45 0.41
CA ASP A 81 12.52 -4.90 -0.03
C ASP A 81 13.01 -5.69 -1.26
N LEU A 82 12.83 -5.11 -2.44
CA LEU A 82 13.22 -5.74 -3.70
C LEU A 82 14.73 -5.91 -3.85
N SER A 83 15.52 -5.19 -3.05
CA SER A 83 16.98 -5.28 -3.06
C SER A 83 17.51 -6.28 -2.04
N SER A 84 16.65 -6.83 -1.19
CA SER A 84 17.07 -7.79 -0.17
C SER A 84 17.45 -9.13 -0.77
N PRO A 85 18.49 -9.81 -0.26
CA PRO A 85 18.78 -11.19 -0.66
C PRO A 85 17.67 -12.16 -0.28
N ASP A 86 16.78 -11.79 0.65
CA ASP A 86 15.67 -12.62 1.12
C ASP A 86 14.35 -12.33 0.38
N VAL A 87 14.39 -11.60 -0.73
CA VAL A 87 13.18 -11.12 -1.42
C VAL A 87 12.23 -12.27 -1.81
N GLU A 88 12.76 -13.39 -2.30
CA GLU A 88 11.93 -14.53 -2.68
C GLU A 88 11.18 -15.11 -1.49
N GLU A 89 11.90 -15.28 -0.36
CA GLU A 89 11.31 -15.79 0.86
C GLU A 89 10.20 -14.85 1.38
N ARG A 90 10.44 -13.54 1.34
CA ARG A 90 9.44 -12.56 1.78
C ARG A 90 8.22 -12.54 0.87
N LEU A 91 8.42 -12.65 -0.43
CA LEU A 91 7.30 -12.76 -1.37
C LEU A 91 6.48 -14.02 -1.14
N GLU A 92 7.15 -15.16 -0.91
CA GLU A 92 6.46 -16.40 -0.59
C GLU A 92 5.63 -16.28 0.69
N HIS A 93 6.22 -15.63 1.70
CA HIS A 93 5.54 -15.42 2.99
C HIS A 93 4.22 -14.67 2.80
N PHE A 94 4.23 -13.55 2.09
CA PHE A 94 3.03 -12.75 1.87
C PHE A 94 2.07 -13.41 0.87
N ALA A 95 2.58 -14.12 -0.11
CA ALA A 95 1.76 -14.79 -1.13
C ALA A 95 0.84 -15.87 -0.56
N LYS A 96 1.11 -16.36 0.64
CA LYS A 96 0.23 -17.28 1.35
C LYS A 96 -1.09 -16.64 1.75
N ASN A 97 -1.14 -15.31 1.82
CA ASN A 97 -2.35 -14.57 2.14
C ASN A 97 -3.15 -14.30 0.85
N SER A 98 -4.40 -14.74 0.80
CA SER A 98 -5.23 -14.63 -0.40
C SER A 98 -5.51 -13.18 -0.82
N PHE A 99 -5.39 -12.22 0.09
CA PHE A 99 -5.59 -10.81 -0.22
C PHE A 99 -4.36 -10.14 -0.84
N PHE A 100 -3.18 -10.75 -0.70
CA PHE A 100 -1.95 -10.19 -1.25
C PHE A 100 -1.93 -10.38 -2.77
N LYS A 101 -1.94 -9.28 -3.52
CA LYS A 101 -2.07 -9.31 -4.99
C LYS A 101 -0.82 -8.84 -5.73
N GLY A 102 0.05 -8.14 -5.06
CA GLY A 102 1.27 -7.63 -5.69
C GLY A 102 2.05 -6.70 -4.77
N ILE A 103 3.11 -6.13 -5.32
CA ILE A 103 3.95 -5.19 -4.60
C ILE A 103 4.17 -3.93 -5.44
N ARG A 104 4.50 -2.85 -4.74
CA ARG A 104 4.87 -1.58 -5.36
C ARG A 104 6.06 -0.99 -4.63
N HIS A 105 7.01 -0.47 -5.37
CA HIS A 105 8.09 0.34 -4.84
C HIS A 105 8.07 1.70 -5.54
N THR A 106 8.04 2.76 -4.76
CA THR A 106 8.03 4.13 -5.30
C THR A 106 9.44 4.51 -5.70
N VAL A 107 9.68 4.71 -7.00
CA VAL A 107 11.02 4.98 -7.53
C VAL A 107 11.22 6.43 -7.97
N TRP A 108 10.17 7.22 -8.06
CA TRP A 108 10.25 8.59 -8.57
C TRP A 108 11.05 9.53 -7.67
N ASP A 109 11.17 9.23 -6.39
CA ASP A 109 12.00 9.99 -5.44
C ASP A 109 13.47 9.58 -5.49
N GLU A 110 13.77 8.48 -6.15
CA GLU A 110 15.13 7.95 -6.24
C GLU A 110 15.74 8.43 -7.56
N LYS A 111 17.04 8.66 -7.58
CA LYS A 111 17.73 9.27 -8.73
C LYS A 111 17.83 8.36 -9.97
N GLY A 112 16.88 7.46 -10.12
CA GLY A 112 16.86 6.51 -11.23
C GLY A 112 17.82 5.34 -11.08
N GLU A 113 18.53 5.30 -9.96
CA GLU A 113 19.58 4.29 -9.73
C GLU A 113 19.03 2.98 -9.17
N PHE A 114 17.84 3.01 -8.54
CA PHE A 114 17.27 1.84 -7.88
C PHE A 114 17.01 0.71 -8.88
N MET A 115 16.32 1.02 -9.97
CA MET A 115 15.92 0.01 -10.96
C MET A 115 17.10 -0.55 -11.76
N THR A 116 18.21 0.20 -11.83
CA THR A 116 19.41 -0.24 -12.51
C THR A 116 20.45 -0.87 -11.58
N ALA A 117 20.20 -0.84 -10.26
CA ALA A 117 21.09 -1.45 -9.28
C ALA A 117 21.14 -2.96 -9.47
N PRO A 118 22.33 -3.58 -9.34
CA PRO A 118 22.47 -5.03 -9.53
C PRO A 118 21.55 -5.85 -8.63
N ASP A 119 21.36 -5.42 -7.39
CA ASP A 119 20.49 -6.13 -6.43
C ASP A 119 19.03 -6.14 -6.86
N PHE A 120 18.57 -5.11 -7.53
CA PHE A 120 17.20 -5.05 -8.04
C PHE A 120 17.02 -5.93 -9.29
N GLN A 121 18.04 -5.98 -10.14
CA GLN A 121 17.95 -6.64 -11.45
C GLN A 121 18.19 -8.14 -11.45
N ARG A 122 18.57 -8.75 -10.33
CA ARG A 122 18.80 -10.18 -10.31
C ARG A 122 17.52 -11.05 -10.28
#